data_54eb5c85236204dae82c93e836885e2c
#
_entry.id   54eb5c85236204dae82c93e836885e2c
#
_cell.length_a   1.000
_cell.length_b   1.000
_cell.length_c   1.000
_cell.angle_alpha   90.00
_cell.angle_beta   90.00
_cell.angle_gamma   90.00
#
_symmetry.space_group_name_H-M   'P 1'
#
loop_
_entity.id
_entity.type
_entity.pdbx_description
1 polymer ?
#
loop_
_entity_poly.entity_id
_entity_poly.type
_entity_poly.pdbx_seq_one_letter_code
_entity_poly.pdbx_strand_id
1 'polypeptide(L)'
;MRALSVRVGVGVLTGAVAIAAFASCSSGTAAIPGADGGPTPIPTTTGTSVVTNGLPCDVDAVLAKNCRSCHSATPSFGASMPLMSYDDMIAPAKSDPQKKVLDLVLARIRDDARPMPQAPNPRLSATELATLDAWAQAGAPRSGASCAAPTEDGGVAPLDCKPDLKIAPANAWAMPQAAKNEYVCYGVDINSADDKHVIALAPRIENSKIVHHVLIFKSDAAYPTKPQVCPSGGSLQWRLMYGWAPGAKNMVLPAEAGFALKKGQTTHFVVQVHYNNAAALPAETDGSGFDLCTSAPRANEADVLAFGTTSIDVPRKSERDRTCTYKIPAALGAGKKIFAAMPHMHEVGTAIETKLYKGGTGNPIDLGTVSKWDFNTQYWQPLDATIAGNDVVKTRCAWKNTTDADVKFGENTEDEMCYSFTLYYPRIESNLWSWTVPAATSQCVDTPK
;
A
#
# COMPACT_ATOMS: atom_id res chain seq x y z
N MET A 1 -35.73 50.71 -13.00
CA MET A 1 -35.52 52.09 -12.53
C MET A 1 -34.34 52.07 -11.55
N ARG A 2 -33.41 53.02 -11.78
CA ARG A 2 -32.18 53.37 -11.01
C ARG A 2 -31.00 52.38 -11.10
N ALA A 3 -30.11 52.71 -12.05
CA ALA A 3 -28.72 52.34 -12.09
C ALA A 3 -27.93 53.15 -11.05
N LEU A 4 -26.98 52.54 -10.38
CA LEU A 4 -25.97 53.22 -9.59
C LEU A 4 -24.61 52.88 -10.17
N SER A 5 -23.96 53.86 -10.77
CA SER A 5 -22.60 53.83 -11.28
C SER A 5 -21.63 54.24 -10.17
N VAL A 6 -20.61 53.40 -9.91
CA VAL A 6 -19.47 53.75 -9.07
C VAL A 6 -18.22 53.87 -9.95
N ARG A 7 -17.61 55.06 -9.92
CA ARG A 7 -16.34 55.36 -10.59
C ARG A 7 -15.17 54.86 -9.75
N VAL A 8 -14.24 54.15 -10.40
CA VAL A 8 -12.96 53.75 -9.82
C VAL A 8 -11.91 54.81 -10.19
N GLY A 9 -11.28 55.38 -9.17
CA GLY A 9 -10.13 56.27 -9.36
C GLY A 9 -8.82 55.47 -9.46
N VAL A 10 -8.02 55.82 -10.47
CA VAL A 10 -6.67 55.32 -10.69
C VAL A 10 -5.68 56.20 -9.95
N GLY A 11 -4.98 55.64 -8.97
CA GLY A 11 -3.84 56.26 -8.31
C GLY A 11 -2.53 55.64 -8.81
N VAL A 12 -1.72 56.46 -9.47
CA VAL A 12 -0.35 56.08 -9.90
C VAL A 12 0.62 56.43 -8.80
N LEU A 13 1.31 55.46 -8.24
CA LEU A 13 2.50 55.68 -7.39
C LEU A 13 3.75 55.24 -8.12
N THR A 14 4.59 56.22 -8.42
CA THR A 14 5.97 56.06 -8.91
C THR A 14 6.90 55.83 -7.72
N GLY A 15 7.52 54.66 -7.65
CA GLY A 15 8.56 54.33 -6.67
C GLY A 15 9.92 54.19 -7.34
N ALA A 16 10.89 54.95 -6.89
CA ALA A 16 12.25 54.99 -7.41
C ALA A 16 13.07 53.76 -7.05
N VAL A 17 13.82 53.24 -8.04
CA VAL A 17 14.79 52.16 -7.89
C VAL A 17 16.13 52.76 -7.46
N ALA A 18 16.65 52.35 -6.32
CA ALA A 18 18.04 52.63 -5.91
C ALA A 18 18.93 51.45 -6.27
N ILE A 19 19.91 51.69 -7.16
CA ILE A 19 20.96 50.77 -7.54
C ILE A 19 22.11 50.89 -6.57
N ALA A 20 22.43 49.87 -5.82
CA ALA A 20 23.67 49.76 -5.02
C ALA A 20 24.71 48.95 -5.82
N ALA A 21 25.79 49.62 -6.18
CA ALA A 21 26.96 49.00 -6.76
C ALA A 21 27.87 48.43 -5.66
N PHE A 22 28.22 47.13 -5.76
CA PHE A 22 29.27 46.56 -4.93
C PHE A 22 30.56 46.47 -5.74
N ALA A 23 31.61 47.08 -5.19
CA ALA A 23 32.96 47.08 -5.70
C ALA A 23 33.65 45.74 -5.45
N SER A 24 34.31 45.23 -6.46
CA SER A 24 35.21 44.09 -6.39
C SER A 24 36.56 44.51 -5.82
N CYS A 25 37.01 43.86 -4.75
CA CYS A 25 38.38 43.92 -4.29
C CYS A 25 39.16 42.72 -4.88
N SER A 26 40.14 42.99 -5.73
CA SER A 26 41.20 42.03 -6.11
C SER A 26 42.29 42.06 -5.06
N SER A 27 42.66 40.93 -4.54
CA SER A 27 43.84 40.77 -3.71
C SER A 27 44.87 39.89 -4.43
N GLY A 28 46.10 40.40 -4.49
CA GLY A 28 47.21 39.86 -5.22
C GLY A 28 47.79 38.58 -4.62
N THR A 29 48.37 37.82 -5.47
CA THR A 29 49.21 36.64 -5.23
C THR A 29 50.56 37.04 -4.62
N ALA A 30 50.90 36.48 -3.46
CA ALA A 30 52.26 36.40 -3.00
C ALA A 30 52.74 34.93 -3.12
N ALA A 31 53.80 34.71 -3.88
CA ALA A 31 54.45 33.42 -4.05
C ALA A 31 55.34 33.10 -2.84
N ILE A 32 55.24 31.88 -2.31
CA ILE A 32 56.15 31.30 -1.32
C ILE A 32 56.81 30.08 -1.97
N PRO A 33 58.13 29.89 -1.83
CA PRO A 33 58.90 28.84 -2.52
C PRO A 33 58.76 27.48 -1.85
N GLY A 34 58.86 26.46 -2.66
CA GLY A 34 58.75 25.03 -2.56
C GLY A 34 59.08 24.31 -1.24
N ALA A 35 58.22 23.34 -0.95
CA ALA A 35 58.58 22.14 -0.23
C ALA A 35 57.89 20.96 -0.92
N ASP A 36 58.68 20.09 -1.54
CA ASP A 36 58.29 18.79 -2.03
C ASP A 36 57.85 17.89 -0.87
N GLY A 37 56.54 17.65 -0.79
CA GLY A 37 55.92 16.68 0.10
C GLY A 37 54.60 16.28 -0.49
N GLY A 38 54.61 15.21 -1.30
CA GLY A 38 53.40 14.61 -1.83
C GLY A 38 52.43 14.20 -0.71
N PRO A 39 51.13 14.40 -0.86
CA PRO A 39 50.17 13.94 0.12
C PRO A 39 50.19 12.41 0.18
N THR A 40 50.63 11.87 1.30
CA THR A 40 50.38 10.48 1.66
C THR A 40 48.89 10.21 1.55
N PRO A 41 48.46 9.14 0.83
CA PRO A 41 47.05 8.77 0.83
C PRO A 41 46.63 8.48 2.27
N ILE A 42 45.66 9.26 2.77
CA ILE A 42 44.96 8.90 4.00
C ILE A 42 44.23 7.58 3.68
N PRO A 43 44.51 6.47 4.42
CA PRO A 43 43.74 5.27 4.23
C PRO A 43 42.29 5.61 4.60
N THR A 44 41.42 5.62 3.59
CA THR A 44 39.98 5.60 3.79
C THR A 44 39.66 4.24 4.38
N THR A 45 39.76 4.10 5.68
CA THR A 45 39.15 3.01 6.42
C THR A 45 37.65 3.27 6.30
N THR A 46 36.99 2.59 5.35
CA THR A 46 35.55 2.31 5.41
C THR A 46 35.37 1.49 6.68
N GLY A 47 35.22 2.20 7.81
CA GLY A 47 34.89 1.58 9.08
C GLY A 47 33.53 0.91 8.94
N THR A 48 33.51 -0.41 8.81
CA THR A 48 32.28 -1.18 8.94
C THR A 48 31.74 -0.91 10.35
N SER A 49 30.62 -0.22 10.46
CA SER A 49 29.94 -0.02 11.74
C SER A 49 29.66 -1.40 12.34
N VAL A 50 30.02 -1.60 13.60
CA VAL A 50 29.71 -2.85 14.31
C VAL A 50 28.71 -2.58 15.41
N VAL A 51 27.83 -3.55 15.68
CA VAL A 51 26.84 -3.50 16.75
C VAL A 51 27.06 -4.65 17.74
N THR A 52 26.88 -4.38 19.03
CA THR A 52 26.88 -5.38 20.09
C THR A 52 25.51 -5.28 20.80
N ASN A 53 24.56 -6.10 20.36
CA ASN A 53 23.18 -6.08 20.85
C ASN A 53 22.79 -7.34 21.65
N GLY A 54 23.79 -8.17 21.96
CA GLY A 54 23.59 -9.41 22.72
C GLY A 54 23.08 -10.59 21.93
N LEU A 55 22.85 -10.46 20.61
CA LEU A 55 22.45 -11.54 19.71
C LEU A 55 23.67 -12.20 19.05
N PRO A 56 23.62 -13.50 18.72
CA PRO A 56 24.57 -14.10 17.77
C PRO A 56 24.45 -13.42 16.41
N CYS A 57 25.57 -13.26 15.68
CA CYS A 57 25.57 -12.47 14.43
C CYS A 57 24.71 -13.05 13.31
N ASP A 58 24.57 -14.36 13.24
CA ASP A 58 23.69 -15.05 12.30
C ASP A 58 22.20 -14.82 12.62
N VAL A 59 21.83 -14.86 13.91
CA VAL A 59 20.47 -14.51 14.39
C VAL A 59 20.20 -13.04 14.13
N ASP A 60 21.14 -12.15 14.45
CA ASP A 60 21.03 -10.71 14.20
C ASP A 60 20.78 -10.39 12.72
N ALA A 61 21.53 -11.05 11.82
CA ALA A 61 21.38 -10.89 10.39
C ALA A 61 19.99 -11.35 9.89
N VAL A 62 19.44 -12.46 10.40
CA VAL A 62 18.09 -12.93 10.05
C VAL A 62 17.04 -11.91 10.48
N LEU A 63 17.11 -11.41 11.72
CA LEU A 63 16.16 -10.42 12.25
C LEU A 63 16.26 -9.09 11.49
N ALA A 64 17.48 -8.63 11.20
CA ALA A 64 17.72 -7.41 10.46
C ALA A 64 17.10 -7.46 9.06
N LYS A 65 17.37 -8.52 8.33
CA LYS A 65 16.87 -8.70 6.95
C LYS A 65 15.35 -8.84 6.86
N ASN A 66 14.73 -9.59 7.78
CA ASN A 66 13.34 -10.03 7.60
C ASN A 66 12.33 -9.35 8.54
N CYS A 67 12.77 -8.70 9.61
CA CYS A 67 11.88 -8.26 10.68
C CYS A 67 11.98 -6.76 11.00
N ARG A 68 13.18 -6.18 10.98
CA ARG A 68 13.44 -4.84 11.53
C ARG A 68 12.92 -3.69 10.67
N SER A 69 12.51 -3.94 9.41
CA SER A 69 11.77 -2.94 8.63
C SER A 69 10.48 -2.47 9.33
N CYS A 70 9.86 -3.36 10.12
CA CYS A 70 8.69 -3.05 10.94
C CYS A 70 9.00 -3.06 12.45
N HIS A 71 9.80 -4.03 12.92
CA HIS A 71 10.19 -4.21 14.33
C HIS A 71 11.49 -3.50 14.66
N SER A 72 11.65 -2.25 14.23
CA SER A 72 12.80 -1.38 14.53
C SER A 72 12.79 -0.91 16.00
N ALA A 73 13.79 -0.12 16.39
CA ALA A 73 13.86 0.48 17.74
C ALA A 73 12.60 1.30 18.09
N THR A 74 12.03 1.97 17.09
CA THR A 74 10.66 2.53 17.15
C THR A 74 9.82 1.72 16.18
N PRO A 75 9.03 0.75 16.67
CA PRO A 75 8.23 -0.12 15.80
C PRO A 75 7.32 0.67 14.86
N SER A 76 7.18 0.20 13.63
CA SER A 76 6.44 0.83 12.54
C SER A 76 5.36 -0.08 12.00
N PHE A 77 4.43 0.46 11.24
CA PHE A 77 3.42 -0.30 10.48
C PHE A 77 2.59 -1.26 11.34
N GLY A 78 2.24 -0.84 12.56
CA GLY A 78 1.45 -1.66 13.49
C GLY A 78 2.23 -2.74 14.26
N ALA A 79 3.56 -2.84 14.08
CA ALA A 79 4.37 -3.70 14.92
C ALA A 79 4.33 -3.21 16.38
N SER A 80 4.11 -4.13 17.33
CA SER A 80 3.88 -3.77 18.74
C SER A 80 5.12 -3.82 19.62
N MET A 81 6.25 -4.35 19.10
CA MET A 81 7.50 -4.50 19.84
C MET A 81 8.72 -4.37 18.91
N PRO A 82 9.87 -3.91 19.42
CA PRO A 82 11.14 -3.98 18.69
C PRO A 82 11.69 -5.42 18.68
N LEU A 83 12.58 -5.74 17.72
CA LEU A 83 13.37 -6.97 17.64
C LEU A 83 14.84 -6.61 17.35
N MET A 84 15.38 -5.65 18.10
CA MET A 84 16.71 -5.07 17.86
C MET A 84 17.80 -5.74 18.66
N SER A 85 17.45 -6.33 19.81
CA SER A 85 18.42 -6.81 20.80
C SER A 85 18.01 -8.15 21.40
N TYR A 86 18.97 -8.78 22.08
CA TYR A 86 18.70 -9.96 22.90
C TYR A 86 17.61 -9.68 23.94
N ASP A 87 17.64 -8.51 24.59
CA ASP A 87 16.69 -8.17 25.65
C ASP A 87 15.27 -8.02 25.09
N ASP A 88 15.11 -7.53 23.85
CA ASP A 88 13.81 -7.52 23.17
C ASP A 88 13.26 -8.94 22.96
N MET A 89 14.14 -9.87 22.55
CA MET A 89 13.74 -11.25 22.23
C MET A 89 13.32 -12.05 23.46
N ILE A 90 13.95 -11.80 24.63
CA ILE A 90 13.62 -12.54 25.87
C ILE A 90 12.59 -11.83 26.74
N ALA A 91 12.19 -10.61 26.40
CA ALA A 91 11.15 -9.87 27.12
C ALA A 91 9.82 -10.64 27.13
N PRO A 92 9.00 -10.50 28.21
CA PRO A 92 7.63 -11.00 28.20
C PRO A 92 6.84 -10.39 27.04
N ALA A 93 6.09 -11.21 26.33
CA ALA A 93 5.28 -10.74 25.22
C ALA A 93 4.06 -9.94 25.72
N LYS A 94 3.76 -8.78 25.10
CA LYS A 94 2.63 -7.91 25.51
C LYS A 94 1.27 -8.62 25.42
N SER A 95 1.10 -9.52 24.43
CA SER A 95 -0.16 -10.25 24.22
C SER A 95 -0.31 -11.50 25.11
N ASP A 96 0.82 -12.02 25.63
CA ASP A 96 0.85 -13.21 26.50
C ASP A 96 2.09 -13.11 27.39
N PRO A 97 2.00 -12.45 28.56
CA PRO A 97 3.16 -12.25 29.44
C PRO A 97 3.79 -13.53 30.00
N GLN A 98 3.18 -14.69 29.80
CA GLN A 98 3.75 -16.00 30.17
C GLN A 98 4.72 -16.54 29.10
N LYS A 99 4.74 -15.92 27.93
CA LYS A 99 5.64 -16.25 26.82
C LYS A 99 6.66 -15.15 26.59
N LYS A 100 7.85 -15.53 26.13
CA LYS A 100 8.83 -14.58 25.61
C LYS A 100 8.44 -14.10 24.21
N VAL A 101 8.91 -12.95 23.80
CA VAL A 101 8.78 -12.47 22.41
C VAL A 101 9.35 -13.50 21.45
N LEU A 102 10.47 -14.14 21.76
CA LEU A 102 11.04 -15.24 20.96
C LEU A 102 10.04 -16.37 20.67
N ASP A 103 9.28 -16.79 21.67
CA ASP A 103 8.28 -17.86 21.50
C ASP A 103 7.21 -17.47 20.49
N LEU A 104 6.76 -16.21 20.51
CA LEU A 104 5.84 -15.67 19.54
C LEU A 104 6.46 -15.53 18.15
N VAL A 105 7.71 -15.09 18.05
CA VAL A 105 8.44 -15.02 16.78
C VAL A 105 8.49 -16.40 16.14
N LEU A 106 8.90 -17.43 16.88
CA LEU A 106 8.99 -18.81 16.38
C LEU A 106 7.63 -19.38 15.94
N ALA A 107 6.56 -19.02 16.64
CA ALA A 107 5.20 -19.39 16.25
C ALA A 107 4.76 -18.66 14.96
N ARG A 108 4.98 -17.35 14.89
CA ARG A 108 4.48 -16.50 13.80
C ARG A 108 5.23 -16.73 12.46
N ILE A 109 6.53 -17.03 12.49
CA ILE A 109 7.26 -17.36 11.25
C ILE A 109 6.82 -18.69 10.61
N ARG A 110 6.01 -19.49 11.31
CA ARG A 110 5.42 -20.77 10.84
C ARG A 110 3.91 -20.73 10.71
N ASP A 111 3.28 -19.67 11.20
CA ASP A 111 1.82 -19.51 11.09
C ASP A 111 1.46 -19.14 9.65
N ASP A 112 0.72 -20.02 8.98
CA ASP A 112 0.27 -19.77 7.61
C ASP A 112 -0.98 -18.92 7.54
N ALA A 113 -1.73 -18.80 8.65
CA ALA A 113 -2.92 -17.96 8.70
C ALA A 113 -2.58 -16.49 8.97
N ARG A 114 -1.55 -16.25 9.77
CA ARG A 114 -1.07 -14.90 10.13
C ARG A 114 0.44 -14.87 10.12
N PRO A 115 1.08 -14.99 8.94
CA PRO A 115 2.50 -15.14 8.83
C PRO A 115 3.29 -13.91 9.28
N MET A 116 4.52 -14.13 9.71
CA MET A 116 5.56 -13.10 9.80
C MET A 116 6.81 -13.58 9.04
N PRO A 117 7.40 -12.74 8.19
CA PRO A 117 6.90 -11.44 7.73
C PRO A 117 5.53 -11.56 7.04
N GLN A 118 4.73 -10.50 7.11
CA GLN A 118 3.45 -10.44 6.39
C GLN A 118 3.69 -10.36 4.87
N ALA A 119 2.85 -11.04 4.08
CA ALA A 119 2.88 -10.87 2.63
C ALA A 119 2.61 -9.38 2.26
N PRO A 120 3.20 -8.87 1.17
CA PRO A 120 3.93 -9.58 0.13
C PRO A 120 5.41 -9.88 0.45
N ASN A 121 5.88 -9.59 1.67
CA ASN A 121 7.24 -9.94 2.07
C ASN A 121 7.47 -11.47 1.99
N PRO A 122 8.64 -11.91 1.50
CA PRO A 122 8.92 -13.32 1.39
C PRO A 122 8.97 -13.99 2.77
N ARG A 123 8.57 -15.24 2.83
CA ARG A 123 8.77 -16.08 4.02
C ARG A 123 10.26 -16.34 4.24
N LEU A 124 10.65 -16.59 5.49
CA LEU A 124 12.00 -17.00 5.81
C LEU A 124 12.38 -18.27 5.03
N SER A 125 13.60 -18.31 4.54
CA SER A 125 14.19 -19.52 3.94
C SER A 125 14.38 -20.62 4.98
N ALA A 126 14.52 -21.85 4.53
CA ALA A 126 14.80 -23.01 5.41
C ALA A 126 16.06 -22.79 6.26
N THR A 127 17.09 -22.15 5.72
CA THR A 127 18.34 -21.84 6.45
C THR A 127 18.09 -20.80 7.56
N GLU A 128 17.34 -19.73 7.26
CA GLU A 128 17.00 -18.71 8.25
C GLU A 128 16.11 -19.26 9.38
N LEU A 129 15.16 -20.13 9.04
CA LEU A 129 14.35 -20.84 10.04
C LEU A 129 15.23 -21.72 10.93
N ALA A 130 16.17 -22.49 10.34
CA ALA A 130 17.08 -23.35 11.07
C ALA A 130 18.01 -22.55 12.00
N THR A 131 18.45 -21.36 11.60
CA THR A 131 19.27 -20.46 12.44
C THR A 131 18.53 -20.05 13.71
N LEU A 132 17.27 -19.58 13.57
CA LEU A 132 16.46 -19.18 14.74
C LEU A 132 16.12 -20.38 15.64
N ASP A 133 15.84 -21.54 15.05
CA ASP A 133 15.56 -22.77 15.80
C ASP A 133 16.76 -23.26 16.60
N ALA A 134 17.94 -23.29 15.99
CA ALA A 134 19.16 -23.73 16.65
C ALA A 134 19.50 -22.84 17.85
N TRP A 135 19.36 -21.52 17.69
CA TRP A 135 19.55 -20.59 18.79
C TRP A 135 18.53 -20.80 19.92
N ALA A 136 17.27 -20.95 19.60
CA ALA A 136 16.19 -21.19 20.58
C ALA A 136 16.37 -22.52 21.30
N GLN A 137 16.72 -23.62 20.58
CA GLN A 137 16.96 -24.95 21.15
C GLN A 137 18.19 -24.98 22.06
N ALA A 138 19.19 -24.13 21.78
CA ALA A 138 20.34 -23.94 22.66
C ALA A 138 20.01 -23.14 23.94
N GLY A 139 18.73 -22.79 24.17
CA GLY A 139 18.29 -21.97 25.29
C GLY A 139 18.41 -20.46 25.06
N ALA A 140 18.57 -20.06 23.82
CA ALA A 140 18.74 -18.66 23.40
C ALA A 140 19.86 -17.95 24.18
N PRO A 141 21.12 -18.39 24.08
CA PRO A 141 22.20 -17.79 24.84
C PRO A 141 22.50 -16.36 24.35
N ARG A 142 22.84 -15.47 25.31
CA ARG A 142 23.32 -14.12 24.99
C ARG A 142 24.72 -14.23 24.35
N SER A 143 24.99 -13.46 23.31
CA SER A 143 26.26 -13.36 22.64
C SER A 143 27.00 -12.05 23.01
N GLY A 144 28.31 -12.11 23.18
CA GLY A 144 29.17 -10.93 23.26
C GLY A 144 29.78 -10.53 21.93
N ALA A 145 29.38 -11.16 20.84
CA ALA A 145 29.95 -10.88 19.51
C ALA A 145 29.59 -9.47 19.02
N SER A 146 30.58 -8.84 18.36
CA SER A 146 30.38 -7.60 17.60
C SER A 146 30.04 -7.95 16.15
N CYS A 147 28.82 -7.66 15.71
CA CYS A 147 28.35 -7.98 14.38
C CYS A 147 28.46 -6.78 13.43
N ALA A 148 28.61 -7.02 12.14
CA ALA A 148 28.50 -5.94 11.15
C ALA A 148 27.10 -5.30 11.27
N ALA A 149 27.05 -3.97 11.28
CA ALA A 149 25.75 -3.30 11.29
C ALA A 149 24.97 -3.68 10.00
N PRO A 150 23.75 -4.18 10.15
CA PRO A 150 22.93 -4.52 8.98
C PRO A 150 22.58 -3.25 8.20
N THR A 151 22.52 -3.37 6.87
CA THR A 151 21.93 -2.33 6.03
C THR A 151 20.41 -2.34 6.25
N GLU A 152 19.86 -1.23 6.69
CA GLU A 152 18.41 -1.08 6.85
C GLU A 152 17.77 -0.86 5.48
N ASP A 153 17.16 -1.90 4.90
CA ASP A 153 16.31 -1.83 3.69
C ASP A 153 14.83 -1.81 4.10
N GLY A 154 14.38 -0.71 4.68
CA GLY A 154 13.01 -0.61 5.23
C GLY A 154 12.14 0.52 4.68
N GLY A 155 12.50 1.13 3.57
CA GLY A 155 11.74 2.24 2.95
C GLY A 155 10.89 1.81 1.76
N VAL A 156 9.92 2.68 1.39
CA VAL A 156 9.27 2.60 0.08
C VAL A 156 10.33 2.84 -0.99
N ALA A 157 10.50 1.91 -1.94
CA ALA A 157 11.43 2.10 -3.04
C ALA A 157 11.05 3.36 -3.87
N PRO A 158 12.01 4.15 -4.35
CA PRO A 158 11.70 5.26 -5.24
C PRO A 158 11.10 4.76 -6.56
N LEU A 159 10.33 5.63 -7.24
CA LEU A 159 9.92 5.39 -8.62
C LEU A 159 11.11 5.57 -9.56
N ASP A 160 11.16 4.80 -10.63
CA ASP A 160 12.17 4.98 -11.70
C ASP A 160 11.99 6.31 -12.47
N CYS A 161 10.78 6.88 -12.42
CA CYS A 161 10.45 8.19 -12.97
C CYS A 161 10.48 9.27 -11.87
N LYS A 162 10.71 10.54 -12.27
CA LYS A 162 10.57 11.67 -11.37
C LYS A 162 9.09 12.01 -11.18
N PRO A 163 8.52 11.88 -9.96
CA PRO A 163 7.13 12.26 -9.70
C PRO A 163 6.86 13.74 -10.06
N ASP A 164 5.78 13.98 -10.76
CA ASP A 164 5.32 15.30 -11.19
C ASP A 164 3.93 15.66 -10.64
N LEU A 165 3.28 14.73 -9.93
CA LEU A 165 1.99 14.94 -9.29
C LEU A 165 2.02 14.35 -7.87
N LYS A 166 1.69 15.20 -6.88
CA LYS A 166 1.63 14.82 -5.47
C LYS A 166 0.18 14.79 -4.99
N ILE A 167 -0.24 13.67 -4.43
CA ILE A 167 -1.53 13.49 -3.77
C ILE A 167 -1.28 13.54 -2.26
N ALA A 168 -1.80 14.58 -1.61
CA ALA A 168 -1.58 14.82 -0.18
C ALA A 168 -2.81 15.48 0.44
N PRO A 169 -3.08 15.29 1.74
CA PRO A 169 -4.18 15.96 2.42
C PRO A 169 -3.92 17.47 2.56
N ALA A 170 -4.98 18.25 2.69
CA ALA A 170 -4.88 19.70 2.94
C ALA A 170 -4.22 20.02 4.30
N ASN A 171 -4.37 19.13 5.29
CA ASN A 171 -3.78 19.25 6.62
C ASN A 171 -3.38 17.84 7.09
N ALA A 172 -2.35 17.75 7.93
CA ALA A 172 -2.01 16.49 8.58
C ALA A 172 -3.17 16.01 9.47
N TRP A 173 -3.37 14.69 9.54
CA TRP A 173 -4.25 14.05 10.51
C TRP A 173 -3.55 13.97 11.86
N ALA A 174 -4.25 14.36 12.93
CA ALA A 174 -3.80 14.17 14.29
C ALA A 174 -4.41 12.86 14.84
N MET A 175 -3.57 11.85 15.06
CA MET A 175 -4.03 10.55 15.56
C MET A 175 -4.44 10.64 17.02
N PRO A 176 -5.69 10.28 17.40
CA PRO A 176 -6.07 10.20 18.79
C PRO A 176 -5.27 9.11 19.52
N GLN A 177 -4.63 9.45 20.64
CA GLN A 177 -3.81 8.49 21.40
C GLN A 177 -4.57 7.23 21.82
N ALA A 178 -5.84 7.38 22.16
CA ALA A 178 -6.69 6.27 22.60
C ALA A 178 -7.16 5.37 21.45
N ALA A 179 -7.14 5.85 20.22
CA ALA A 179 -7.56 5.09 19.05
C ALA A 179 -6.46 4.13 18.64
N LYS A 180 -6.76 2.83 18.63
CA LYS A 180 -5.81 1.81 18.18
C LYS A 180 -5.83 1.62 16.67
N ASN A 181 -7.02 1.70 16.07
CA ASN A 181 -7.25 1.59 14.62
C ASN A 181 -8.18 2.72 14.17
N GLU A 182 -7.80 3.41 13.11
CA GLU A 182 -8.60 4.45 12.48
C GLU A 182 -8.47 4.39 10.97
N TYR A 183 -9.58 4.48 10.26
CA TYR A 183 -9.61 4.69 8.81
C TYR A 183 -9.95 6.14 8.54
N VAL A 184 -9.07 6.83 7.81
CA VAL A 184 -9.21 8.25 7.54
C VAL A 184 -9.11 8.50 6.05
N CYS A 185 -10.08 9.24 5.51
CA CYS A 185 -10.13 9.58 4.10
C CYS A 185 -9.97 11.08 3.86
N TYR A 186 -9.41 11.43 2.71
CA TYR A 186 -9.39 12.80 2.20
C TYR A 186 -9.42 12.81 0.67
N GLY A 187 -10.00 13.86 0.10
CA GLY A 187 -10.09 14.09 -1.35
C GLY A 187 -8.95 14.95 -1.88
N VAL A 188 -8.59 14.73 -3.13
CA VAL A 188 -7.70 15.61 -3.90
C VAL A 188 -8.25 15.76 -5.31
N ASP A 189 -8.48 16.99 -5.74
CA ASP A 189 -8.99 17.33 -7.05
C ASP A 189 -7.85 17.77 -7.97
N ILE A 190 -7.72 17.11 -9.12
CA ILE A 190 -6.69 17.42 -10.11
C ILE A 190 -7.35 17.96 -11.37
N ASN A 191 -7.02 19.22 -11.70
CA ASN A 191 -7.37 19.87 -12.95
C ASN A 191 -6.19 19.81 -13.91
N SER A 192 -6.23 18.93 -14.89
CA SER A 192 -5.13 18.81 -15.84
C SER A 192 -5.22 19.87 -16.94
N ALA A 193 -4.11 20.58 -17.17
CA ALA A 193 -4.00 21.56 -18.26
C ALA A 193 -3.95 20.89 -19.65
N ASP A 194 -3.52 19.64 -19.70
CA ASP A 194 -3.39 18.82 -20.92
C ASP A 194 -3.89 17.41 -20.65
N ASP A 195 -4.20 16.68 -21.71
CA ASP A 195 -4.46 15.24 -21.60
C ASP A 195 -3.18 14.53 -21.16
N LYS A 196 -3.24 13.80 -20.08
CA LYS A 196 -2.13 13.02 -19.51
C LYS A 196 -2.59 11.65 -19.04
N HIS A 197 -1.65 10.75 -18.86
CA HIS A 197 -1.87 9.49 -18.17
C HIS A 197 -0.98 9.37 -16.94
N VAL A 198 -1.54 8.96 -15.81
CA VAL A 198 -0.78 8.46 -14.67
C VAL A 198 -0.20 7.10 -15.07
N ILE A 199 1.11 6.96 -14.94
CA ILE A 199 1.86 5.78 -15.43
C ILE A 199 2.55 5.01 -14.31
N ALA A 200 2.75 5.64 -13.16
CA ALA A 200 3.30 5.00 -11.98
C ALA A 200 2.83 5.71 -10.71
N LEU A 201 2.70 4.96 -9.62
CA LEU A 201 2.28 5.42 -8.30
C LEU A 201 3.19 4.80 -7.24
N ALA A 202 3.65 5.62 -6.30
CA ALA A 202 4.33 5.19 -5.08
C ALA A 202 3.63 5.77 -3.86
N PRO A 203 3.51 5.03 -2.76
CA PRO A 203 3.05 5.60 -1.50
C PRO A 203 4.11 6.57 -0.97
N ARG A 204 3.68 7.66 -0.39
CA ARG A 204 4.51 8.59 0.37
C ARG A 204 4.09 8.50 1.81
N ILE A 205 4.82 7.72 2.59
CA ILE A 205 4.57 7.49 4.01
C ILE A 205 5.34 8.53 4.81
N GLU A 206 4.60 9.39 5.53
CA GLU A 206 5.21 10.43 6.36
C GLU A 206 5.47 9.94 7.78
N ASN A 207 4.51 9.21 8.36
CA ASN A 207 4.65 8.68 9.71
C ASN A 207 4.43 7.16 9.77
N SER A 208 5.50 6.41 9.54
CA SER A 208 5.47 4.94 9.55
C SER A 208 5.15 4.33 10.92
N LYS A 209 5.23 5.10 12.03
CA LYS A 209 4.90 4.59 13.37
C LYS A 209 3.42 4.27 13.53
N ILE A 210 2.55 4.97 12.81
CA ILE A 210 1.10 4.83 12.92
C ILE A 210 0.41 4.43 11.62
N VAL A 211 1.03 4.66 10.45
CA VAL A 211 0.46 4.23 9.16
C VAL A 211 0.58 2.72 9.01
N HIS A 212 -0.52 2.02 8.74
CA HIS A 212 -0.54 0.59 8.47
C HIS A 212 -0.59 0.28 6.97
N HIS A 213 -1.55 0.90 6.24
CA HIS A 213 -1.59 0.85 4.78
C HIS A 213 -2.28 2.10 4.22
N VAL A 214 -2.10 2.34 2.93
CA VAL A 214 -2.72 3.46 2.20
C VAL A 214 -3.31 2.98 0.89
N LEU A 215 -4.51 3.47 0.57
CA LEU A 215 -5.24 3.18 -0.67
C LEU A 215 -5.50 4.47 -1.43
N ILE A 216 -5.46 4.41 -2.76
CA ILE A 216 -5.87 5.52 -3.63
C ILE A 216 -6.97 5.06 -4.57
N PHE A 217 -8.00 5.86 -4.65
CA PHE A 217 -9.18 5.63 -5.48
C PHE A 217 -9.37 6.78 -6.45
N LYS A 218 -9.98 6.50 -7.59
CA LYS A 218 -10.62 7.48 -8.45
C LYS A 218 -12.11 7.53 -8.11
N SER A 219 -12.64 8.72 -7.86
CA SER A 219 -14.05 8.94 -7.53
C SER A 219 -14.78 9.65 -8.68
N ASP A 220 -16.09 9.39 -8.81
CA ASP A 220 -16.95 10.10 -9.75
C ASP A 220 -17.43 11.46 -9.18
N ALA A 221 -17.15 11.75 -7.90
CA ALA A 221 -17.48 13.01 -7.22
C ALA A 221 -16.36 13.46 -6.29
N ALA A 222 -16.31 14.76 -6.02
CA ALA A 222 -15.37 15.33 -5.06
C ALA A 222 -15.63 14.78 -3.64
N TYR A 223 -14.53 14.62 -2.88
CA TYR A 223 -14.55 14.24 -1.46
C TYR A 223 -13.87 15.35 -0.64
N PRO A 224 -14.22 15.55 0.64
CA PRO A 224 -13.61 16.57 1.47
C PRO A 224 -12.08 16.46 1.50
N THR A 225 -11.39 17.59 1.30
CA THR A 225 -9.91 17.64 1.26
C THR A 225 -9.26 17.57 2.65
N LYS A 226 -10.04 17.91 3.70
CA LYS A 226 -9.62 17.76 5.09
C LYS A 226 -9.79 16.30 5.50
N PRO A 227 -8.75 15.68 6.09
CA PRO A 227 -8.85 14.31 6.60
C PRO A 227 -9.99 14.15 7.61
N GLN A 228 -10.75 13.08 7.49
CA GLN A 228 -11.84 12.71 8.39
C GLN A 228 -11.99 11.20 8.48
N VAL A 229 -12.51 10.71 9.58
CA VAL A 229 -12.83 9.28 9.76
C VAL A 229 -13.81 8.84 8.68
N CYS A 230 -13.57 7.67 8.10
CA CYS A 230 -14.38 7.11 7.01
C CYS A 230 -14.55 5.58 7.18
N PRO A 231 -15.51 4.94 6.46
CA PRO A 231 -15.64 3.49 6.46
C PRO A 231 -14.36 2.79 5.99
N SER A 232 -14.03 1.66 6.59
CA SER A 232 -12.81 0.88 6.28
C SER A 232 -12.81 0.31 4.85
N GLY A 233 -13.95 -0.08 4.33
CA GLY A 233 -14.11 -0.60 2.96
C GLY A 233 -14.12 0.45 1.86
N GLY A 234 -14.09 1.75 2.22
CA GLY A 234 -14.19 2.84 1.25
C GLY A 234 -15.62 3.11 0.80
N SER A 235 -15.86 3.19 -0.51
CA SER A 235 -17.18 3.38 -1.11
C SER A 235 -17.28 2.69 -2.47
N LEU A 236 -18.43 2.14 -2.79
CA LEU A 236 -18.72 1.59 -4.13
C LEU A 236 -18.68 2.64 -5.26
N GLN A 237 -18.66 3.92 -4.92
CA GLN A 237 -18.46 5.02 -5.88
C GLN A 237 -16.98 5.28 -6.19
N TRP A 238 -16.06 4.62 -5.47
CA TRP A 238 -14.62 4.82 -5.60
C TRP A 238 -13.98 3.62 -6.27
N ARG A 239 -13.29 3.86 -7.37
CA ARG A 239 -12.55 2.84 -8.13
C ARG A 239 -11.15 2.70 -7.56
N LEU A 240 -10.84 1.56 -6.99
CA LEU A 240 -9.53 1.30 -6.40
C LEU A 240 -8.45 1.26 -7.49
N MET A 241 -7.56 2.25 -7.47
CA MET A 241 -6.43 2.31 -8.40
C MET A 241 -5.22 1.53 -7.87
N TYR A 242 -4.91 1.73 -6.58
CA TYR A 242 -3.76 1.10 -5.97
C TYR A 242 -3.93 1.05 -4.44
N GLY A 243 -3.40 0.00 -3.84
CA GLY A 243 -3.26 -0.14 -2.40
C GLY A 243 -1.84 -0.57 -2.05
N TRP A 244 -1.26 0.05 -1.04
CA TRP A 244 0.05 -0.26 -0.52
C TRP A 244 -0.04 -0.67 0.95
N ALA A 245 0.68 -1.74 1.29
CA ALA A 245 1.02 -2.15 2.65
C ALA A 245 2.54 -2.42 2.71
N PRO A 246 3.15 -2.48 3.89
CA PRO A 246 4.59 -2.72 4.05
C PRO A 246 5.07 -3.95 3.27
N GLY A 247 6.08 -3.76 2.42
CA GLY A 247 6.60 -4.78 1.52
C GLY A 247 5.98 -4.81 0.13
N ALA A 248 4.85 -4.12 -0.11
CA ALA A 248 4.28 -3.99 -1.44
C ALA A 248 5.18 -3.14 -2.35
N LYS A 249 5.25 -3.53 -3.63
CA LYS A 249 5.99 -2.79 -4.65
C LYS A 249 5.17 -1.61 -5.15
N ASN A 250 5.85 -0.57 -5.64
CA ASN A 250 5.20 0.52 -6.37
C ASN A 250 4.38 -0.02 -7.55
N MET A 251 3.29 0.66 -7.87
CA MET A 251 2.51 0.36 -9.07
C MET A 251 3.16 1.04 -10.29
N VAL A 252 3.56 0.23 -11.26
CA VAL A 252 4.01 0.71 -12.58
C VAL A 252 3.08 0.10 -13.62
N LEU A 253 2.41 0.94 -14.40
CA LEU A 253 1.48 0.48 -15.43
C LEU A 253 2.25 0.01 -16.69
N PRO A 254 1.68 -0.94 -17.46
CA PRO A 254 2.24 -1.34 -18.75
C PRO A 254 2.55 -0.15 -19.66
N ALA A 255 3.59 -0.27 -20.48
CA ALA A 255 4.07 0.85 -21.32
C ALA A 255 2.99 1.44 -22.22
N GLU A 256 2.02 0.63 -22.65
CA GLU A 256 0.92 1.00 -23.53
C GLU A 256 -0.34 1.53 -22.82
N ALA A 257 -0.36 1.56 -21.47
CA ALA A 257 -1.56 1.93 -20.70
C ALA A 257 -1.29 2.97 -19.61
N GLY A 258 -2.30 3.72 -19.21
CA GLY A 258 -2.26 4.67 -18.09
C GLY A 258 -3.66 5.08 -17.63
N PHE A 259 -3.77 5.59 -16.41
CA PHE A 259 -5.03 6.15 -15.92
C PHE A 259 -5.17 7.60 -16.44
N ALA A 260 -6.26 7.87 -17.13
CA ALA A 260 -6.45 9.14 -17.81
C ALA A 260 -6.72 10.30 -16.85
N LEU A 261 -6.02 11.41 -17.08
CA LEU A 261 -6.30 12.76 -16.59
C LEU A 261 -6.67 13.60 -17.84
N LYS A 262 -7.93 13.93 -17.98
CA LYS A 262 -8.44 14.62 -19.19
C LYS A 262 -8.31 16.14 -19.05
N LYS A 263 -7.86 16.78 -20.13
CA LYS A 263 -7.80 18.23 -20.21
C LYS A 263 -9.16 18.88 -19.92
N GLY A 264 -9.13 19.87 -19.05
CA GLY A 264 -10.33 20.64 -18.70
C GLY A 264 -11.39 19.87 -17.90
N GLN A 265 -11.07 18.65 -17.44
CA GLN A 265 -11.91 17.87 -16.53
C GLN A 265 -11.22 17.74 -15.17
N THR A 266 -12.00 17.86 -14.11
CA THR A 266 -11.51 17.55 -12.77
C THR A 266 -11.50 16.04 -12.57
N THR A 267 -10.34 15.50 -12.21
CA THR A 267 -10.23 14.12 -11.73
C THR A 267 -10.22 14.15 -10.21
N HIS A 268 -11.18 13.47 -9.60
CA HIS A 268 -11.31 13.34 -8.15
C HIS A 268 -10.57 12.10 -7.67
N PHE A 269 -9.60 12.28 -6.78
CA PHE A 269 -8.96 11.20 -6.06
C PHE A 269 -9.46 11.18 -4.62
N VAL A 270 -9.59 9.98 -4.05
CA VAL A 270 -9.78 9.79 -2.62
C VAL A 270 -8.62 8.92 -2.12
N VAL A 271 -7.99 9.34 -1.04
CA VAL A 271 -6.99 8.55 -0.34
C VAL A 271 -7.59 8.08 0.97
N GLN A 272 -7.44 6.81 1.26
CA GLN A 272 -7.75 6.22 2.56
C GLN A 272 -6.44 5.79 3.22
N VAL A 273 -6.23 6.23 4.44
CA VAL A 273 -5.11 5.80 5.28
C VAL A 273 -5.67 4.99 6.43
N HIS A 274 -5.19 3.77 6.59
CA HIS A 274 -5.43 2.97 7.80
C HIS A 274 -4.31 3.22 8.79
N TYR A 275 -4.67 3.76 9.94
CA TYR A 275 -3.76 3.98 11.03
C TYR A 275 -3.86 2.85 12.07
N ASN A 276 -2.72 2.43 12.60
CA ASN A 276 -2.62 1.49 13.70
C ASN A 276 -1.66 2.05 14.76
N ASN A 277 -2.22 2.60 15.83
CA ASN A 277 -1.47 3.09 16.99
C ASN A 277 -1.49 2.11 18.16
N ALA A 278 -1.11 0.85 17.91
CA ALA A 278 -1.08 -0.20 18.92
C ALA A 278 -0.17 0.12 20.11
N ALA A 279 0.86 0.97 19.90
CA ALA A 279 1.77 1.44 20.94
C ALA A 279 1.22 2.59 21.79
N ALA A 280 0.03 3.13 21.46
CA ALA A 280 -0.59 4.27 22.11
C ALA A 280 0.33 5.51 22.19
N LEU A 281 1.05 5.78 21.09
CA LEU A 281 1.95 6.92 20.97
C LEU A 281 1.17 8.24 21.04
N PRO A 282 1.61 9.20 21.85
CA PRO A 282 0.92 10.47 21.98
C PRO A 282 1.32 11.44 20.87
N ALA A 283 0.39 12.34 20.50
CA ALA A 283 0.63 13.49 19.63
C ALA A 283 1.20 13.16 18.22
N GLU A 284 0.96 11.96 17.72
CA GLU A 284 1.37 11.57 16.37
C GLU A 284 0.48 12.26 15.33
N THR A 285 1.13 12.77 14.28
CA THR A 285 0.46 13.38 13.12
C THR A 285 0.95 12.72 11.85
N ASP A 286 0.13 12.75 10.79
CA ASP A 286 0.48 12.15 9.50
C ASP A 286 -0.14 12.90 8.31
N GLY A 287 0.63 13.03 7.26
CA GLY A 287 0.23 13.60 5.97
C GLY A 287 0.54 12.67 4.79
N SER A 288 0.53 11.36 5.05
CA SER A 288 0.79 10.33 4.02
C SER A 288 -0.15 10.45 2.83
N GLY A 289 0.31 9.97 1.68
CA GLY A 289 -0.40 10.02 0.42
C GLY A 289 0.35 9.30 -0.68
N PHE A 290 0.35 9.88 -1.90
CA PHE A 290 1.00 9.25 -3.05
C PHE A 290 1.78 10.25 -3.88
N ASP A 291 2.89 9.77 -4.45
CA ASP A 291 3.63 10.42 -5.51
C ASP A 291 3.34 9.68 -6.82
N LEU A 292 2.97 10.44 -7.85
CA LEU A 292 2.57 9.90 -9.14
C LEU A 292 3.48 10.47 -10.23
N CYS A 293 3.78 9.62 -11.20
CA CYS A 293 4.36 10.05 -12.45
C CYS A 293 3.31 10.11 -13.53
N THR A 294 3.33 11.16 -14.35
CA THR A 294 2.48 11.28 -15.52
C THR A 294 3.28 11.28 -16.82
N SER A 295 2.62 11.00 -17.93
CA SER A 295 3.17 11.13 -19.28
C SER A 295 2.13 11.74 -20.22
N ALA A 296 2.54 12.04 -21.48
CA ALA A 296 1.58 12.19 -22.57
C ALA A 296 0.68 10.94 -22.63
N PRO A 297 -0.54 11.04 -23.18
CA PRO A 297 -1.45 9.91 -23.31
C PRO A 297 -0.78 8.70 -23.97
N ARG A 298 -0.90 7.54 -23.34
CA ARG A 298 -0.52 6.24 -23.92
C ARG A 298 -1.63 5.71 -24.81
N ALA A 299 -1.36 4.65 -25.53
CA ALA A 299 -2.30 4.07 -26.50
C ALA A 299 -3.64 3.66 -25.86
N ASN A 300 -3.64 3.29 -24.56
CA ASN A 300 -4.81 2.77 -23.88
C ASN A 300 -5.06 3.46 -22.54
N GLU A 301 -6.32 3.73 -22.24
CA GLU A 301 -6.74 4.06 -20.90
C GLU A 301 -6.92 2.78 -20.07
N ALA A 302 -6.34 2.77 -18.87
CA ALA A 302 -6.57 1.71 -17.88
C ALA A 302 -7.78 2.02 -17.02
N ASP A 303 -8.42 0.98 -16.51
CA ASP A 303 -9.52 1.07 -15.55
C ASP A 303 -9.57 -0.18 -14.66
N VAL A 304 -10.54 -0.28 -13.76
CA VAL A 304 -10.72 -1.39 -12.83
C VAL A 304 -12.05 -2.12 -13.07
N LEU A 305 -12.06 -3.44 -12.88
CA LEU A 305 -13.26 -4.28 -12.75
C LEU A 305 -13.19 -5.07 -11.45
N ALA A 306 -14.33 -5.29 -10.80
CA ALA A 306 -14.45 -6.16 -9.64
C ALA A 306 -15.24 -7.42 -10.01
N PHE A 307 -14.58 -8.57 -9.98
CA PHE A 307 -15.23 -9.87 -10.12
C PHE A 307 -15.51 -10.45 -8.73
N GLY A 308 -16.73 -10.96 -8.51
CA GLY A 308 -17.13 -11.49 -7.21
C GLY A 308 -18.63 -11.36 -7.00
N THR A 309 -19.05 -10.90 -5.83
CA THR A 309 -20.49 -10.73 -5.53
C THR A 309 -20.76 -9.72 -4.44
N THR A 310 -21.91 -9.06 -4.54
CA THR A 310 -22.56 -8.31 -3.45
C THR A 310 -23.61 -9.15 -2.71
N SER A 311 -23.90 -10.37 -3.19
CA SER A 311 -24.87 -11.27 -2.55
C SER A 311 -24.17 -12.07 -1.44
N ILE A 312 -23.95 -11.42 -0.31
CA ILE A 312 -23.28 -12.00 0.87
C ILE A 312 -24.27 -12.05 2.03
N ASP A 313 -24.36 -13.23 2.62
CA ASP A 313 -25.15 -13.52 3.82
C ASP A 313 -24.49 -14.70 4.54
N VAL A 314 -23.76 -14.44 5.61
CA VAL A 314 -23.06 -15.44 6.41
C VAL A 314 -23.65 -15.43 7.82
N PRO A 315 -24.57 -16.35 8.14
CA PRO A 315 -25.20 -16.40 9.46
C PRO A 315 -24.18 -16.49 10.58
N ARG A 316 -24.56 -15.99 11.76
CA ARG A 316 -23.75 -16.11 12.98
C ARG A 316 -23.37 -17.57 13.25
N LYS A 317 -22.15 -17.77 13.78
CA LYS A 317 -21.62 -19.10 14.14
C LYS A 317 -21.69 -20.12 13.00
N SER A 318 -21.55 -19.68 11.76
CA SER A 318 -21.62 -20.55 10.59
C SER A 318 -20.44 -20.35 9.63
N GLU A 319 -20.31 -21.29 8.72
CA GLU A 319 -19.40 -21.23 7.59
C GLU A 319 -20.19 -21.23 6.31
N ARG A 320 -19.71 -20.48 5.31
CA ARG A 320 -20.28 -20.46 3.96
C ARG A 320 -19.18 -20.51 2.91
N ASP A 321 -19.46 -21.23 1.84
CA ASP A 321 -18.61 -21.32 0.66
C ASP A 321 -19.49 -21.09 -0.56
N ARG A 322 -19.16 -20.07 -1.36
CA ARG A 322 -20.01 -19.62 -2.47
C ARG A 322 -19.17 -19.37 -3.70
N THR A 323 -19.60 -19.91 -4.83
CA THR A 323 -19.02 -19.64 -6.14
C THR A 323 -19.97 -18.79 -6.96
N CYS A 324 -19.48 -17.63 -7.41
CA CYS A 324 -20.21 -16.66 -8.20
C CYS A 324 -19.66 -16.63 -9.63
N THR A 325 -20.55 -16.73 -10.60
CA THR A 325 -20.23 -16.84 -12.02
C THR A 325 -20.68 -15.59 -12.74
N TYR A 326 -19.76 -14.93 -13.44
CA TYR A 326 -20.04 -13.83 -14.33
C TYR A 326 -19.69 -14.23 -15.78
N LYS A 327 -20.67 -14.16 -16.66
CA LYS A 327 -20.46 -14.36 -18.10
C LYS A 327 -20.17 -13.01 -18.75
N ILE A 328 -19.01 -12.88 -19.35
CA ILE A 328 -18.61 -11.67 -20.07
C ILE A 328 -19.56 -11.50 -21.27
N PRO A 329 -20.26 -10.35 -21.38
CA PRO A 329 -21.17 -10.12 -22.51
C PRO A 329 -20.44 -10.20 -23.85
N ALA A 330 -21.08 -10.84 -24.84
CA ALA A 330 -20.50 -10.93 -26.19
C ALA A 330 -20.18 -9.55 -26.80
N ALA A 331 -20.96 -8.53 -26.44
CA ALA A 331 -20.76 -7.14 -26.87
C ALA A 331 -19.45 -6.52 -26.41
N LEU A 332 -18.74 -7.13 -25.41
CA LEU A 332 -17.40 -6.67 -25.04
C LEU A 332 -16.41 -6.79 -26.21
N GLY A 333 -16.68 -7.69 -27.13
CA GLY A 333 -15.90 -7.86 -28.36
C GLY A 333 -14.45 -8.29 -28.08
N ALA A 334 -13.51 -7.59 -28.69
CA ALA A 334 -12.08 -7.88 -28.60
C ALA A 334 -11.56 -7.81 -27.17
N GLY A 335 -10.51 -8.60 -26.92
CA GLY A 335 -9.94 -8.79 -25.60
C GLY A 335 -9.54 -7.53 -24.86
N LYS A 336 -9.80 -7.54 -23.55
CA LYS A 336 -9.27 -6.57 -22.59
C LYS A 336 -8.16 -7.24 -21.80
N LYS A 337 -6.97 -6.64 -21.75
CA LYS A 337 -5.83 -7.20 -21.05
C LYS A 337 -5.91 -6.87 -19.56
N ILE A 338 -5.88 -7.90 -18.72
CA ILE A 338 -5.76 -7.75 -17.25
C ILE A 338 -4.27 -7.84 -16.92
N PHE A 339 -3.74 -6.82 -16.22
CA PHE A 339 -2.31 -6.76 -15.89
C PHE A 339 -2.03 -6.85 -14.38
N ALA A 340 -3.08 -6.72 -13.54
CA ALA A 340 -2.96 -6.94 -12.11
C ALA A 340 -4.30 -7.31 -11.50
N ALA A 341 -4.28 -8.06 -10.39
CA ALA A 341 -5.45 -8.31 -9.55
C ALA A 341 -5.13 -8.19 -8.08
N MET A 342 -6.13 -7.84 -7.30
CA MET A 342 -6.10 -7.83 -5.83
C MET A 342 -7.36 -8.51 -5.31
N PRO A 343 -7.24 -9.78 -4.85
CA PRO A 343 -8.30 -10.44 -4.09
C PRO A 343 -8.62 -9.67 -2.82
N HIS A 344 -9.90 -9.52 -2.50
CA HIS A 344 -10.38 -8.72 -1.38
C HIS A 344 -11.58 -9.36 -0.68
N MET A 345 -11.47 -9.51 0.62
CA MET A 345 -12.52 -9.89 1.57
C MET A 345 -12.31 -9.10 2.87
N HIS A 346 -13.24 -9.21 3.81
CA HIS A 346 -13.08 -8.65 5.16
C HIS A 346 -12.69 -9.73 6.19
N GLU A 347 -12.98 -9.49 7.48
CA GLU A 347 -12.40 -10.26 8.59
C GLU A 347 -12.88 -11.71 8.69
N VAL A 348 -14.14 -12.01 8.27
CA VAL A 348 -14.64 -13.39 8.38
C VAL A 348 -14.32 -14.24 7.16
N GLY A 349 -13.62 -13.67 6.17
CA GLY A 349 -13.07 -14.37 5.03
C GLY A 349 -12.06 -15.44 5.44
N THR A 350 -12.02 -16.56 4.70
CA THR A 350 -11.04 -17.65 4.91
C THR A 350 -10.29 -18.05 3.65
N ALA A 351 -10.90 -17.86 2.47
CA ALA A 351 -10.26 -18.09 1.18
C ALA A 351 -11.00 -17.35 0.06
N ILE A 352 -10.27 -16.94 -0.97
CA ILE A 352 -10.82 -16.40 -2.22
C ILE A 352 -10.06 -16.96 -3.42
N GLU A 353 -10.78 -17.30 -4.47
CA GLU A 353 -10.22 -17.77 -5.73
C GLU A 353 -11.00 -17.18 -6.91
N THR A 354 -10.29 -16.58 -7.87
CA THR A 354 -10.91 -16.10 -9.12
C THR A 354 -10.26 -16.74 -10.32
N LYS A 355 -11.07 -17.38 -11.16
CA LYS A 355 -10.64 -18.13 -12.36
C LYS A 355 -11.38 -17.63 -13.61
N LEU A 356 -10.61 -17.49 -14.69
CA LEU A 356 -11.12 -17.18 -16.03
C LEU A 356 -11.18 -18.44 -16.90
N TYR A 357 -12.32 -18.66 -17.53
CA TYR A 357 -12.58 -19.77 -18.49
C TYR A 357 -12.83 -19.18 -19.87
N LYS A 358 -11.91 -19.38 -20.79
CA LYS A 358 -12.01 -18.90 -22.18
C LYS A 358 -13.18 -19.53 -22.90
N GLY A 359 -14.07 -18.69 -23.46
CA GLY A 359 -15.32 -19.17 -24.10
C GLY A 359 -16.24 -19.94 -23.14
N GLY A 360 -16.04 -19.85 -21.83
CA GLY A 360 -16.81 -20.55 -20.81
C GLY A 360 -16.38 -21.99 -20.53
N THR A 361 -15.36 -22.48 -21.18
CA THR A 361 -14.86 -23.86 -21.09
C THR A 361 -13.34 -23.91 -21.02
N GLY A 362 -12.78 -25.11 -20.90
CA GLY A 362 -11.32 -25.30 -20.90
C GLY A 362 -10.66 -25.14 -19.53
N ASN A 363 -9.32 -25.18 -19.53
CA ASN A 363 -8.52 -25.02 -18.33
C ASN A 363 -8.62 -23.59 -17.82
N PRO A 364 -8.83 -23.37 -16.50
CA PRO A 364 -8.94 -22.05 -15.94
C PRO A 364 -7.58 -21.32 -15.91
N ILE A 365 -7.64 -20.02 -16.19
CA ILE A 365 -6.54 -19.09 -15.96
C ILE A 365 -6.76 -18.46 -14.58
N ASP A 366 -5.74 -18.44 -13.74
CA ASP A 366 -5.80 -17.82 -12.40
C ASP A 366 -5.82 -16.30 -12.53
N LEU A 367 -6.82 -15.65 -11.93
CA LEU A 367 -6.93 -14.20 -11.80
C LEU A 367 -6.73 -13.72 -10.34
N GLY A 368 -6.22 -14.58 -9.47
CA GLY A 368 -5.95 -14.29 -8.08
C GLY A 368 -6.53 -15.34 -7.14
N THR A 369 -5.65 -16.02 -6.41
CA THR A 369 -6.01 -17.04 -5.44
C THR A 369 -5.31 -16.78 -4.12
N VAL A 370 -6.08 -16.72 -3.02
CA VAL A 370 -5.59 -16.70 -1.64
C VAL A 370 -6.29 -17.82 -0.89
N SER A 371 -5.57 -18.91 -0.66
CA SER A 371 -6.12 -20.14 -0.05
C SER A 371 -6.25 -20.05 1.47
N LYS A 372 -5.53 -19.13 2.10
CA LYS A 372 -5.60 -18.79 3.53
C LYS A 372 -5.67 -17.28 3.63
N TRP A 373 -6.89 -16.78 3.77
CA TRP A 373 -7.12 -15.35 3.81
C TRP A 373 -6.65 -14.72 5.13
N ASP A 374 -5.97 -13.60 5.03
CA ASP A 374 -5.66 -12.69 6.14
C ASP A 374 -6.07 -11.27 5.74
N PHE A 375 -7.03 -10.69 6.45
CA PHE A 375 -7.54 -9.35 6.20
C PHE A 375 -6.46 -8.27 6.17
N ASN A 376 -5.40 -8.43 6.96
CA ASN A 376 -4.30 -7.46 7.05
C ASN A 376 -3.27 -7.61 5.92
N THR A 377 -3.45 -8.59 5.03
CA THR A 377 -2.46 -8.94 4.00
C THR A 377 -3.09 -8.92 2.62
N GLN A 378 -3.29 -7.71 2.08
CA GLN A 378 -3.92 -7.49 0.78
C GLN A 378 -2.97 -6.71 -0.13
N TYR A 379 -2.69 -7.23 -1.33
CA TYR A 379 -1.75 -6.62 -2.27
C TYR A 379 -2.07 -6.97 -3.71
N TRP A 380 -1.63 -6.10 -4.63
CA TRP A 380 -1.74 -6.32 -6.06
C TRP A 380 -0.79 -7.40 -6.54
N GLN A 381 -1.33 -8.39 -7.25
CA GLN A 381 -0.60 -9.47 -7.89
C GLN A 381 -0.50 -9.15 -9.38
N PRO A 382 0.73 -9.14 -9.98
CA PRO A 382 0.89 -8.97 -11.41
C PRO A 382 0.21 -10.11 -12.17
N LEU A 383 -0.46 -9.80 -13.27
CA LEU A 383 -1.13 -10.76 -14.14
C LEU A 383 -0.81 -10.49 -15.61
N ASP A 384 -0.95 -11.53 -16.43
CA ASP A 384 -0.97 -11.43 -17.88
C ASP A 384 -2.11 -12.31 -18.41
N ALA A 385 -3.32 -11.76 -18.39
CA ALA A 385 -4.52 -12.46 -18.86
C ALA A 385 -5.31 -11.55 -19.79
N THR A 386 -6.14 -12.16 -20.65
CA THR A 386 -7.02 -11.41 -21.55
C THR A 386 -8.45 -11.93 -21.39
N ILE A 387 -9.40 -11.04 -21.12
CA ILE A 387 -10.84 -11.35 -21.15
C ILE A 387 -11.45 -10.88 -22.46
N ALA A 388 -12.42 -11.62 -22.97
CA ALA A 388 -13.15 -11.30 -24.19
C ALA A 388 -14.63 -11.68 -24.07
N GLY A 389 -15.44 -11.24 -25.00
CA GLY A 389 -16.85 -11.62 -25.04
C GLY A 389 -17.05 -13.14 -25.02
N ASN A 390 -18.02 -13.60 -24.26
CA ASN A 390 -18.36 -15.01 -23.98
C ASN A 390 -17.42 -15.76 -23.04
N ASP A 391 -16.33 -15.15 -22.56
CA ASP A 391 -15.55 -15.75 -21.47
C ASP A 391 -16.40 -15.79 -20.18
N VAL A 392 -16.00 -16.66 -19.25
CA VAL A 392 -16.66 -16.81 -17.95
C VAL A 392 -15.63 -16.60 -16.85
N VAL A 393 -15.93 -15.74 -15.90
CA VAL A 393 -15.14 -15.56 -14.67
C VAL A 393 -15.92 -16.19 -13.52
N LYS A 394 -15.26 -17.02 -12.72
CA LYS A 394 -15.80 -17.58 -11.49
C LYS A 394 -14.97 -17.08 -10.32
N THR A 395 -15.65 -16.50 -9.33
CA THR A 395 -15.04 -16.11 -8.05
C THR A 395 -15.67 -16.93 -6.94
N ARG A 396 -14.85 -17.70 -6.24
CA ARG A 396 -15.24 -18.46 -5.05
C ARG A 396 -14.73 -17.71 -3.82
N CYS A 397 -15.62 -17.49 -2.85
CA CYS A 397 -15.28 -16.97 -1.53
C CYS A 397 -15.76 -17.95 -0.45
N ALA A 398 -14.91 -18.17 0.54
CA ALA A 398 -15.22 -18.96 1.72
C ALA A 398 -15.13 -18.09 2.96
N TRP A 399 -16.07 -18.27 3.88
CA TRP A 399 -16.18 -17.50 5.12
C TRP A 399 -16.39 -18.40 6.32
N LYS A 400 -15.92 -17.91 7.47
CA LYS A 400 -16.19 -18.51 8.79
C LYS A 400 -16.58 -17.42 9.79
N ASN A 401 -17.87 -17.23 9.95
CA ASN A 401 -18.41 -16.28 10.90
C ASN A 401 -18.44 -16.89 12.31
N THR A 402 -17.52 -16.47 13.16
CA THR A 402 -17.45 -16.88 14.57
C THR A 402 -18.12 -15.87 15.51
N THR A 403 -18.72 -14.80 14.99
CA THR A 403 -19.38 -13.75 15.76
C THR A 403 -20.80 -14.13 16.16
N ASP A 404 -21.42 -13.34 17.02
CA ASP A 404 -22.81 -13.51 17.45
C ASP A 404 -23.83 -12.77 16.57
N ALA A 405 -23.37 -12.11 15.49
CA ALA A 405 -24.17 -11.39 14.51
C ALA A 405 -24.08 -12.03 13.12
N ASP A 406 -25.14 -11.92 12.33
CA ASP A 406 -25.11 -12.28 10.91
C ASP A 406 -24.30 -11.23 10.16
N VAL A 407 -23.39 -11.67 9.27
CA VAL A 407 -22.55 -10.80 8.47
C VAL A 407 -23.10 -10.74 7.04
N LYS A 408 -23.24 -9.54 6.50
CA LYS A 408 -23.79 -9.27 5.17
C LYS A 408 -22.80 -8.43 4.35
N PHE A 409 -23.13 -8.23 3.09
CA PHE A 409 -22.41 -7.30 2.23
C PHE A 409 -22.44 -5.89 2.82
N GLY A 410 -21.28 -5.24 2.88
CA GLY A 410 -21.13 -3.85 3.28
C GLY A 410 -19.70 -3.36 3.23
N GLU A 411 -19.51 -2.08 3.52
CA GLU A 411 -18.25 -1.36 3.39
C GLU A 411 -17.44 -1.29 4.71
N ASN A 412 -18.04 -1.66 5.85
CA ASN A 412 -17.34 -1.64 7.14
C ASN A 412 -16.55 -2.93 7.36
N THR A 413 -15.57 -2.90 8.24
CA THR A 413 -14.73 -4.08 8.55
C THR A 413 -15.54 -5.26 9.08
N GLU A 414 -16.58 -5.00 9.86
CA GLU A 414 -17.51 -5.98 10.39
C GLU A 414 -18.56 -6.50 9.40
N ASP A 415 -18.75 -5.81 8.28
CA ASP A 415 -19.48 -6.30 7.12
C ASP A 415 -18.57 -7.25 6.31
N GLU A 416 -18.96 -7.65 5.10
CA GLU A 416 -18.14 -8.53 4.29
C GLU A 416 -18.14 -8.13 2.80
N MET A 417 -17.01 -8.39 2.13
CA MET A 417 -16.85 -8.28 0.69
C MET A 417 -16.31 -9.59 0.10
N CYS A 418 -16.53 -9.78 -1.20
CA CYS A 418 -16.01 -10.87 -1.99
C CYS A 418 -15.70 -10.33 -3.37
N TYR A 419 -14.52 -9.74 -3.53
CA TYR A 419 -14.09 -9.15 -4.79
C TYR A 419 -12.68 -9.60 -5.18
N SER A 420 -12.46 -9.80 -6.49
CA SER A 420 -11.14 -9.68 -7.11
C SER A 420 -11.15 -8.39 -7.91
N PHE A 421 -10.49 -7.35 -7.41
CA PHE A 421 -10.26 -6.14 -8.17
C PHE A 421 -9.24 -6.45 -9.25
N THR A 422 -9.55 -6.12 -10.51
CA THR A 422 -8.65 -6.36 -11.64
C THR A 422 -8.40 -5.06 -12.40
N LEU A 423 -7.12 -4.73 -12.63
CA LEU A 423 -6.73 -3.63 -13.48
C LEU A 423 -6.58 -4.11 -14.92
N TYR A 424 -7.18 -3.37 -15.85
CA TYR A 424 -7.26 -3.79 -17.24
C TYR A 424 -7.14 -2.61 -18.22
N TYR A 425 -6.86 -2.93 -19.47
CA TYR A 425 -6.92 -2.00 -20.61
C TYR A 425 -7.25 -2.74 -21.91
N PRO A 426 -7.68 -2.04 -23.00
CA PRO A 426 -8.23 -0.67 -22.99
C PRO A 426 -9.53 -0.58 -22.20
N ARG A 427 -9.78 0.60 -21.62
CA ARG A 427 -10.99 0.89 -20.86
C ARG A 427 -12.26 0.56 -21.66
N ILE A 428 -13.28 0.07 -20.98
CA ILE A 428 -14.59 -0.19 -21.57
C ILE A 428 -15.36 1.13 -21.63
N GLU A 429 -15.61 1.60 -22.87
CA GLU A 429 -16.39 2.80 -23.14
C GLU A 429 -17.87 2.47 -23.14
N SER A 430 -18.51 2.50 -21.98
CA SER A 430 -19.94 2.25 -21.87
C SER A 430 -20.54 2.88 -20.62
N ASN A 431 -21.59 3.65 -20.77
CA ASN A 431 -22.40 4.17 -19.66
C ASN A 431 -23.18 3.05 -18.91
N LEU A 432 -23.24 1.84 -19.48
CA LEU A 432 -23.90 0.68 -18.90
C LEU A 432 -22.94 -0.19 -18.06
N TRP A 433 -21.64 0.14 -18.06
CA TRP A 433 -20.60 -0.60 -17.31
C TRP A 433 -20.04 0.26 -16.19
N SER A 434 -20.46 -0.04 -14.98
CA SER A 434 -19.73 0.34 -13.78
C SER A 434 -18.68 -0.72 -13.49
N TRP A 435 -17.59 -0.36 -12.83
CA TRP A 435 -16.55 -1.28 -12.39
C TRP A 435 -17.07 -2.41 -11.49
N THR A 436 -18.23 -2.21 -10.82
CA THR A 436 -18.89 -3.20 -9.95
C THR A 436 -19.89 -4.10 -10.68
N VAL A 437 -20.20 -3.85 -11.96
CA VAL A 437 -21.22 -4.62 -12.70
C VAL A 437 -20.94 -6.13 -12.67
N PRO A 438 -19.70 -6.63 -12.85
CA PRO A 438 -19.46 -8.05 -12.77
C PRO A 438 -19.86 -8.66 -11.43
N ALA A 439 -19.50 -8.01 -10.32
CA ALA A 439 -19.84 -8.49 -8.99
C ALA A 439 -21.34 -8.36 -8.66
N ALA A 440 -21.95 -7.25 -9.04
CA ALA A 440 -23.37 -6.99 -8.78
C ALA A 440 -24.34 -7.89 -9.57
N THR A 441 -23.90 -8.44 -10.72
CA THR A 441 -24.74 -9.26 -11.62
C THR A 441 -24.32 -10.72 -11.72
N SER A 442 -23.31 -11.16 -10.97
CA SER A 442 -22.89 -12.55 -10.86
C SER A 442 -23.99 -13.45 -10.34
N GLN A 443 -24.08 -14.64 -10.93
CA GLN A 443 -24.96 -15.71 -10.44
C GLN A 443 -24.19 -16.60 -9.47
N CYS A 444 -24.68 -16.70 -8.24
CA CYS A 444 -23.98 -17.41 -7.18
C CYS A 444 -24.69 -18.69 -6.78
N VAL A 445 -23.89 -19.71 -6.46
CA VAL A 445 -24.32 -20.97 -5.86
C VAL A 445 -23.46 -21.28 -4.66
N ASP A 446 -24.06 -21.77 -3.59
CA ASP A 446 -23.32 -22.26 -2.44
C ASP A 446 -22.72 -23.62 -2.79
N THR A 447 -21.44 -23.80 -2.44
CA THR A 447 -20.75 -25.08 -2.60
C THR A 447 -21.22 -26.00 -1.49
N PRO A 448 -21.74 -27.21 -1.77
CA PRO A 448 -22.06 -28.20 -0.75
C PRO A 448 -20.83 -28.55 0.07
N LYS A 449 -20.99 -28.64 1.40
CA LYS A 449 -19.93 -29.10 2.31
C LYS A 449 -19.73 -30.59 2.20
#